data_e226fc5f6d4a68b2d872166a95c1e148
#
_entry.id   e226fc5f6d4a68b2d872166a95c1e148
#
_cell.length_a   1.000
_cell.length_b   1.000
_cell.length_c   1.000
_cell.angle_alpha   90.00
_cell.angle_beta   90.00
_cell.angle_gamma   90.00
#
_symmetry.space_group_name_H-M   'P 1'
#
loop_
_entity.id
_entity.type
_entity.pdbx_description
1 polymer ?
#
loop_
_entity_poly.entity_id
_entity_poly.type
_entity_poly.pdbx_seq_one_letter_code
_entity_poly.pdbx_strand_id
1 'polypeptide(L)'
;MTKKKNRFVLGMVIYALVFLLIAGAGLTVFWKYIDAYERSRPKNTMDQYLAELTVQDMVDHCGDWKNAIDSNLQSWEESAAIIRQSVPGKVTYARKSSVCTETSQTYVLRCGAQVIGQVVIEAEEPDLFGFTVWSVTEESFDFTHLLGGEQSITVPSVYTVCANGTALDGSYITESGIPYDALEEFYDDYDLPSMVTYTAGHILGDVELTVLDQEGNLISDLENADPSAVLDNCTAEEEQRLNQFLEGFLVSYVRFTGSSNQAASLNYAKLRSGYLIPDSDLAKRLATALDGLAFAQSYGDKLDEVIVHRLSRIDDDHYFCDVTYLVSTYGKAGKVQTTNNMKLMLTIWEGTLRVESMTRY
;
A
#
# COMPACT_ATOMS: atom_id res chain seq x y z
N MET A 1 77.19 -53.59 50.72
CA MET A 1 76.04 -52.85 51.26
C MET A 1 75.23 -52.05 50.22
N THR A 2 75.46 -52.14 48.92
CA THR A 2 74.90 -51.35 47.83
C THR A 2 73.54 -51.86 47.26
N LYS A 3 73.26 -53.17 47.29
CA LYS A 3 72.06 -53.80 46.71
C LYS A 3 70.76 -53.49 47.53
N LYS A 4 70.83 -53.26 48.83
CA LYS A 4 69.65 -52.94 49.69
C LYS A 4 69.15 -51.50 49.49
N LYS A 5 70.07 -50.53 49.23
CA LYS A 5 69.78 -49.12 49.00
C LYS A 5 69.02 -48.87 47.73
N ASN A 6 69.33 -49.59 46.60
CA ASN A 6 68.65 -49.50 45.33
C ASN A 6 67.20 -50.03 45.38
N ARG A 7 66.91 -51.07 46.19
CA ARG A 7 65.53 -51.55 46.31
C ARG A 7 64.63 -50.62 47.09
N PHE A 8 65.16 -49.90 48.07
CA PHE A 8 64.39 -48.88 48.79
C PHE A 8 64.09 -47.66 47.95
N VAL A 9 65.07 -47.21 47.22
CA VAL A 9 64.88 -46.09 46.25
C VAL A 9 63.89 -46.46 45.19
N LEU A 10 63.94 -47.66 44.60
CA LEU A 10 62.99 -48.17 43.62
C LEU A 10 61.57 -48.28 44.24
N GLY A 11 61.42 -48.70 45.45
CA GLY A 11 60.14 -48.76 46.12
C GLY A 11 59.54 -47.40 46.40
N MET A 12 60.36 -46.40 46.77
CA MET A 12 59.93 -45.01 46.89
C MET A 12 59.49 -44.40 45.57
N VAL A 13 60.18 -44.66 44.41
CA VAL A 13 59.81 -44.20 43.10
C VAL A 13 58.48 -44.82 42.68
N ILE A 14 58.30 -46.14 42.90
CA ILE A 14 57.03 -46.80 42.59
C ILE A 14 55.89 -46.20 43.41
N TYR A 15 56.10 -45.98 44.68
CA TYR A 15 55.10 -45.37 45.55
C TYR A 15 54.74 -43.97 45.13
N ALA A 16 55.75 -43.15 44.79
CA ALA A 16 55.51 -41.79 44.26
C ALA A 16 54.73 -41.81 42.94
N LEU A 17 55.03 -42.76 42.02
CA LEU A 17 54.30 -42.94 40.76
C LEU A 17 52.85 -43.37 40.97
N VAL A 18 52.63 -44.35 41.87
CA VAL A 18 51.27 -44.78 42.24
C VAL A 18 50.48 -43.64 42.87
N PHE A 19 51.11 -42.90 43.79
CA PHE A 19 50.49 -41.73 44.40
C PHE A 19 50.13 -40.65 43.38
N LEU A 20 51.01 -40.35 42.42
CA LEU A 20 50.74 -39.41 41.31
C LEU A 20 49.59 -39.91 40.40
N LEU A 21 49.51 -41.18 40.11
CA LEU A 21 48.44 -41.79 39.35
C LEU A 21 47.08 -41.67 40.07
N ILE A 22 47.02 -41.97 41.39
CA ILE A 22 45.82 -41.84 42.21
C ILE A 22 45.43 -40.38 42.33
N ALA A 23 46.37 -39.46 42.55
CA ALA A 23 46.11 -38.04 42.62
C ALA A 23 45.61 -37.51 41.28
N GLY A 24 46.21 -37.93 40.18
CA GLY A 24 45.77 -37.57 38.83
C GLY A 24 44.37 -38.08 38.51
N ALA A 25 44.07 -39.33 38.86
CA ALA A 25 42.71 -39.89 38.69
C ALA A 25 41.70 -39.14 39.57
N GLY A 26 42.06 -38.85 40.84
CA GLY A 26 41.22 -38.09 41.75
C GLY A 26 40.92 -36.67 41.25
N LEU A 27 41.95 -35.97 40.72
CA LEU A 27 41.77 -34.66 40.10
C LEU A 27 40.87 -34.71 38.88
N THR A 28 41.00 -35.76 38.05
CA THR A 28 40.16 -35.92 36.86
C THR A 28 38.71 -36.17 37.26
N VAL A 29 38.43 -37.00 38.23
CA VAL A 29 37.05 -37.20 38.77
C VAL A 29 36.51 -35.94 39.40
N PHE A 30 37.31 -35.23 40.17
CA PHE A 30 36.92 -33.96 40.79
C PHE A 30 36.60 -32.88 39.73
N TRP A 31 37.40 -32.79 38.67
CA TRP A 31 37.16 -31.90 37.56
C TRP A 31 35.84 -32.22 36.86
N LYS A 32 35.60 -33.49 36.56
CA LYS A 32 34.34 -33.94 35.96
C LYS A 32 33.12 -33.66 36.88
N TYR A 33 33.28 -33.80 38.19
CA TYR A 33 32.23 -33.46 39.15
C TYR A 33 31.90 -31.97 39.15
N ILE A 34 32.90 -31.09 39.11
CA ILE A 34 32.68 -29.64 39.01
C ILE A 34 32.03 -29.29 37.67
N ASP A 35 32.49 -29.85 36.56
CA ASP A 35 31.93 -29.63 35.23
C ASP A 35 30.43 -30.07 35.18
N ALA A 36 30.13 -31.24 35.74
CA ALA A 36 28.76 -31.73 35.86
C ALA A 36 27.88 -30.81 36.72
N TYR A 37 28.40 -30.32 37.83
CA TYR A 37 27.72 -29.36 38.69
C TYR A 37 27.43 -28.01 37.96
N GLU A 38 28.39 -27.50 37.21
CA GLU A 38 28.20 -26.29 36.44
C GLU A 38 27.15 -26.47 35.37
N ARG A 39 27.16 -27.57 34.62
CA ARG A 39 26.15 -27.91 33.59
C ARG A 39 24.76 -28.14 34.20
N SER A 40 24.66 -28.51 35.46
CA SER A 40 23.37 -28.68 36.13
C SER A 40 22.62 -27.36 36.39
N ARG A 41 23.25 -26.22 36.14
CA ARG A 41 22.61 -24.92 36.32
C ARG A 41 21.92 -24.46 35.03
N PRO A 42 20.60 -24.18 35.02
CA PRO A 42 19.87 -23.69 33.85
C PRO A 42 20.53 -22.47 33.20
N LYS A 43 21.16 -21.61 34.03
CA LYS A 43 21.90 -20.43 33.53
C LYS A 43 23.06 -20.81 32.62
N ASN A 44 23.85 -21.83 32.99
CA ASN A 44 25.02 -22.21 32.20
C ASN A 44 24.61 -22.83 30.86
N THR A 45 23.50 -23.59 30.83
CA THR A 45 22.91 -24.09 29.59
C THR A 45 22.49 -22.93 28.67
N MET A 46 21.85 -21.90 29.23
CA MET A 46 21.48 -20.72 28.46
C MET A 46 22.68 -19.88 28.00
N ASP A 47 23.71 -19.76 28.84
CA ASP A 47 24.93 -19.03 28.44
C ASP A 47 25.66 -19.76 27.30
N GLN A 48 25.70 -21.10 27.33
CA GLN A 48 26.25 -21.90 26.22
C GLN A 48 25.39 -21.79 24.96
N TYR A 49 24.08 -21.95 25.09
CA TYR A 49 23.14 -21.80 23.99
C TYR A 49 23.32 -20.43 23.28
N LEU A 50 23.40 -19.34 24.02
CA LEU A 50 23.60 -18.02 23.44
C LEU A 50 24.99 -17.84 22.79
N ALA A 51 26.00 -18.53 23.27
CA ALA A 51 27.35 -18.49 22.68
C ALA A 51 27.41 -19.19 21.33
N GLU A 52 26.54 -20.17 21.11
CA GLU A 52 26.42 -20.97 19.89
C GLU A 52 25.35 -20.41 18.91
N LEU A 53 24.35 -19.68 19.44
CA LEU A 53 23.22 -19.14 18.67
C LEU A 53 23.70 -18.18 17.57
N THR A 54 23.35 -18.51 16.35
CA THR A 54 23.59 -17.66 15.17
C THR A 54 22.32 -16.96 14.72
N VAL A 55 22.45 -15.88 13.93
CA VAL A 55 21.29 -15.23 13.34
C VAL A 55 20.60 -16.15 12.31
N GLN A 56 21.35 -17.09 11.73
CA GLN A 56 20.76 -18.08 10.83
C GLN A 56 19.81 -19.02 11.58
N ASP A 57 20.20 -19.48 12.80
CA ASP A 57 19.32 -20.31 13.64
C ASP A 57 18.03 -19.55 13.99
N MET A 58 18.12 -18.24 14.23
CA MET A 58 16.93 -17.41 14.50
C MET A 58 15.99 -17.36 13.29
N VAL A 59 16.54 -17.28 12.07
CA VAL A 59 15.76 -17.28 10.82
C VAL A 59 15.12 -18.66 10.58
N ASP A 60 15.86 -19.72 10.87
CA ASP A 60 15.40 -21.10 10.62
C ASP A 60 14.29 -21.52 11.59
N HIS A 61 14.33 -20.99 12.83
CA HIS A 61 13.34 -21.28 13.90
C HIS A 61 12.36 -20.13 14.14
N CYS A 62 12.07 -19.33 13.08
CA CYS A 62 10.98 -18.37 13.12
C CYS A 62 9.65 -19.09 13.35
N GLY A 63 8.80 -18.50 14.20
CA GLY A 63 7.47 -19.01 14.50
C GLY A 63 6.50 -18.93 13.31
N ASP A 64 5.26 -19.36 13.54
CA ASP A 64 4.21 -19.43 12.52
C ASP A 64 3.86 -18.07 11.89
N TRP A 65 4.24 -16.96 12.54
CA TRP A 65 4.02 -15.61 12.04
C TRP A 65 4.65 -15.38 10.65
N LYS A 66 5.71 -16.12 10.29
CA LYS A 66 6.32 -16.06 8.95
C LYS A 66 5.33 -16.37 7.82
N ASN A 67 4.29 -17.17 8.12
CA ASN A 67 3.24 -17.51 7.17
C ASN A 67 2.27 -16.33 6.91
N ALA A 68 2.34 -15.28 7.74
CA ALA A 68 1.57 -14.05 7.53
C ALA A 68 2.28 -13.08 6.57
N ILE A 69 3.53 -13.32 6.20
CA ILE A 69 4.24 -12.52 5.20
C ILE A 69 3.65 -12.81 3.83
N ASP A 70 3.33 -11.74 3.10
CA ASP A 70 2.86 -11.88 1.72
C ASP A 70 4.01 -12.29 0.80
N SER A 71 4.03 -13.55 0.43
CA SER A 71 5.07 -14.16 -0.40
C SER A 71 5.09 -13.64 -1.86
N ASN A 72 4.02 -12.97 -2.31
CA ASN A 72 3.98 -12.33 -3.63
C ASN A 72 4.73 -11.00 -3.63
N LEU A 73 4.75 -10.31 -2.47
CA LEU A 73 5.41 -9.01 -2.32
C LEU A 73 6.83 -9.11 -1.80
N GLN A 74 7.12 -10.11 -0.98
CA GLN A 74 8.43 -10.27 -0.35
C GLN A 74 8.78 -11.75 -0.20
N SER A 75 9.86 -12.17 -0.80
CA SER A 75 10.38 -13.52 -0.63
C SER A 75 10.88 -13.75 0.81
N TRP A 76 10.88 -15.03 1.24
CA TRP A 76 11.47 -15.37 2.54
C TRP A 76 12.96 -15.04 2.63
N GLU A 77 13.69 -15.09 1.52
CA GLU A 77 15.12 -14.74 1.49
C GLU A 77 15.35 -13.25 1.77
N GLU A 78 14.53 -12.36 1.19
CA GLU A 78 14.53 -10.92 1.47
C GLU A 78 14.15 -10.65 2.93
N SER A 79 13.10 -11.30 3.43
CA SER A 79 12.67 -11.22 4.83
C SER A 79 13.79 -11.65 5.78
N ALA A 80 14.46 -12.76 5.48
CA ALA A 80 15.61 -13.24 6.25
C ALA A 80 16.79 -12.26 6.23
N ALA A 81 17.02 -11.56 5.13
CA ALA A 81 18.05 -10.51 5.05
C ALA A 81 17.72 -9.33 5.98
N ILE A 82 16.46 -8.92 6.05
CA ILE A 82 15.99 -7.85 6.96
C ILE A 82 16.16 -8.31 8.42
N ILE A 83 15.77 -9.53 8.75
CA ILE A 83 15.97 -10.10 10.11
C ILE A 83 17.46 -10.08 10.48
N ARG A 84 18.37 -10.52 9.58
CA ARG A 84 19.81 -10.50 9.84
C ARG A 84 20.34 -9.08 10.11
N GLN A 85 19.79 -8.08 9.45
CA GLN A 85 20.16 -6.67 9.67
C GLN A 85 19.58 -6.11 10.99
N SER A 86 18.41 -6.60 11.43
CA SER A 86 17.72 -6.13 12.63
C SER A 86 18.35 -6.60 13.93
N VAL A 87 19.23 -7.61 13.88
CA VAL A 87 19.93 -8.17 15.05
C VAL A 87 21.44 -7.78 15.03
N PRO A 88 21.76 -6.46 15.11
CA PRO A 88 23.14 -6.00 14.96
C PRO A 88 23.99 -6.21 16.22
N GLY A 89 23.40 -6.64 17.33
CA GLY A 89 24.03 -6.63 18.63
C GLY A 89 23.96 -7.96 19.38
N LYS A 90 24.50 -7.93 20.62
CA LYS A 90 24.49 -9.08 21.51
C LYS A 90 23.08 -9.39 21.99
N VAL A 91 22.63 -10.62 21.76
CA VAL A 91 21.39 -11.16 22.34
C VAL A 91 21.59 -11.39 23.84
N THR A 92 20.60 -11.04 24.61
CA THR A 92 20.52 -11.27 26.06
C THR A 92 19.26 -12.06 26.39
N TYR A 93 19.21 -12.65 27.56
CA TYR A 93 18.03 -13.39 28.02
C TYR A 93 17.56 -12.98 29.41
N ALA A 94 16.27 -13.18 29.65
CA ALA A 94 15.67 -13.02 30.97
C ALA A 94 14.73 -14.19 31.26
N ARG A 95 14.77 -14.72 32.48
CA ARG A 95 13.89 -15.81 32.89
C ARG A 95 12.45 -15.32 33.02
N LYS A 96 11.50 -16.06 32.44
CA LYS A 96 10.07 -15.78 32.51
C LYS A 96 9.46 -16.54 33.69
N SER A 97 9.66 -16.01 34.93
CA SER A 97 9.34 -16.69 36.18
C SER A 97 7.89 -17.16 36.32
N SER A 98 6.94 -16.55 35.60
CA SER A 98 5.50 -16.88 35.66
C SER A 98 5.13 -18.25 35.06
N VAL A 99 6.00 -18.84 34.26
CA VAL A 99 5.75 -20.13 33.55
C VAL A 99 6.82 -21.17 33.85
N CYS A 100 7.82 -20.86 34.70
CA CYS A 100 8.88 -21.80 35.06
C CYS A 100 8.41 -22.77 36.12
N THR A 101 8.80 -24.05 35.98
CA THR A 101 8.62 -25.12 36.95
C THR A 101 9.98 -25.62 37.44
N GLU A 102 10.00 -26.67 38.27
CA GLU A 102 11.25 -27.32 38.69
C GLU A 102 11.94 -28.08 37.55
N THR A 103 11.16 -28.52 36.56
CA THR A 103 11.64 -29.34 35.43
C THR A 103 11.62 -28.61 34.08
N SER A 104 11.01 -27.43 33.99
CA SER A 104 10.94 -26.63 32.74
C SER A 104 11.17 -25.17 33.05
N GLN A 105 12.05 -24.52 32.30
CA GLN A 105 12.41 -23.12 32.43
C GLN A 105 12.27 -22.41 31.10
N THR A 106 11.52 -21.30 31.07
CA THR A 106 11.34 -20.47 29.88
C THR A 106 12.16 -19.18 29.99
N TYR A 107 12.88 -18.87 28.95
CA TYR A 107 13.66 -17.64 28.83
C TYR A 107 13.20 -16.82 27.63
N VAL A 108 13.09 -15.52 27.83
CA VAL A 108 12.80 -14.53 26.80
C VAL A 108 14.11 -13.98 26.28
N LEU A 109 14.28 -14.02 24.96
CA LEU A 109 15.45 -13.48 24.27
C LEU A 109 15.21 -12.04 23.85
N ARG A 110 16.23 -11.20 23.98
CA ARG A 110 16.17 -9.77 23.64
C ARG A 110 17.39 -9.32 22.87
N CYS A 111 17.16 -8.45 21.88
CA CYS A 111 18.18 -7.64 21.26
C CYS A 111 17.95 -6.18 21.68
N GLY A 112 18.83 -5.63 22.54
CA GLY A 112 18.56 -4.36 23.19
C GLY A 112 17.29 -4.38 24.05
N ALA A 113 16.35 -3.48 23.77
CA ALA A 113 15.05 -3.42 24.45
C ALA A 113 14.00 -4.37 23.84
N GLN A 114 14.22 -4.82 22.59
CA GLN A 114 13.25 -5.58 21.81
C GLN A 114 13.27 -7.06 22.22
N VAL A 115 12.09 -7.65 22.40
CA VAL A 115 11.91 -9.10 22.54
C VAL A 115 11.95 -9.68 21.12
N ILE A 116 12.80 -10.69 20.92
CA ILE A 116 13.00 -11.34 19.62
C ILE A 116 12.67 -12.83 19.63
N GLY A 117 12.34 -13.40 20.79
CA GLY A 117 11.97 -14.81 20.87
C GLY A 117 11.94 -15.35 22.29
N GLN A 118 11.74 -16.66 22.38
CA GLN A 118 11.80 -17.41 23.62
C GLN A 118 12.44 -18.78 23.42
N VAL A 119 13.03 -19.29 24.50
CA VAL A 119 13.64 -20.61 24.54
C VAL A 119 13.13 -21.33 25.81
N VAL A 120 12.78 -22.58 25.63
CA VAL A 120 12.41 -23.50 26.75
C VAL A 120 13.53 -24.51 26.94
N ILE A 121 13.98 -24.65 28.16
CA ILE A 121 14.89 -25.73 28.55
C ILE A 121 14.19 -26.65 29.51
N GLU A 122 14.40 -27.94 29.37
CA GLU A 122 13.81 -28.96 30.23
C GLU A 122 14.87 -29.81 30.91
N ALA A 123 14.49 -30.28 32.08
CA ALA A 123 15.31 -31.18 32.86
C ALA A 123 15.24 -32.58 32.27
N GLU A 124 16.40 -33.14 31.94
CA GLU A 124 16.59 -34.53 31.54
C GLU A 124 16.92 -35.42 32.74
N GLU A 125 17.14 -36.70 32.46
CA GLU A 125 17.61 -37.64 33.48
C GLU A 125 18.95 -37.18 34.14
N PRO A 126 19.11 -37.36 35.46
CA PRO A 126 20.34 -36.97 36.11
C PRO A 126 21.58 -37.70 35.56
N ASP A 127 22.71 -37.00 35.55
CA ASP A 127 24.00 -37.56 35.16
C ASP A 127 24.53 -38.60 36.16
N LEU A 128 25.73 -39.13 35.90
CA LEU A 128 26.41 -40.13 36.75
C LEU A 128 26.68 -39.62 38.18
N PHE A 129 26.66 -38.32 38.40
CA PHE A 129 26.86 -37.69 39.72
C PHE A 129 25.55 -37.31 40.40
N GLY A 130 24.40 -37.57 39.75
CA GLY A 130 23.06 -37.22 40.24
C GLY A 130 22.65 -35.76 40.02
N PHE A 131 23.36 -35.04 39.18
CA PHE A 131 23.01 -33.66 38.82
C PHE A 131 22.02 -33.64 37.68
N THR A 132 21.03 -32.72 37.72
CA THR A 132 20.07 -32.49 36.66
C THR A 132 20.80 -31.99 35.40
N VAL A 133 20.53 -32.60 34.27
CA VAL A 133 20.97 -32.14 32.95
C VAL A 133 19.85 -31.28 32.35
N TRP A 134 20.20 -30.16 31.73
CA TRP A 134 19.25 -29.30 31.07
C TRP A 134 19.53 -29.27 29.57
N SER A 135 18.48 -29.41 28.75
CA SER A 135 18.55 -29.31 27.30
C SER A 135 17.55 -28.31 26.76
N VAL A 136 17.85 -27.70 25.65
CA VAL A 136 16.91 -26.85 24.88
C VAL A 136 15.93 -27.79 24.19
N THR A 137 14.64 -27.63 24.46
CA THR A 137 13.57 -28.43 23.87
C THR A 137 12.72 -27.66 22.89
N GLU A 138 12.57 -26.37 23.13
CA GLU A 138 11.81 -25.50 22.20
C GLU A 138 12.52 -24.18 22.06
N GLU A 139 12.55 -23.69 20.83
CA GLU A 139 12.99 -22.34 20.48
C GLU A 139 12.03 -21.74 19.46
N SER A 140 11.73 -20.47 19.62
CA SER A 140 10.85 -19.74 18.72
C SER A 140 11.27 -18.28 18.69
N PHE A 141 11.45 -17.75 17.48
CA PHE A 141 11.79 -16.36 17.26
C PHE A 141 10.62 -15.60 16.66
N ASP A 142 10.44 -14.37 17.10
CA ASP A 142 9.36 -13.50 16.73
C ASP A 142 9.91 -12.13 16.30
N PHE A 143 9.74 -11.80 15.02
CA PHE A 143 10.12 -10.54 14.41
C PHE A 143 8.93 -9.76 13.91
N THR A 144 7.72 -10.02 14.44
CA THR A 144 6.49 -9.31 14.05
C THR A 144 6.59 -7.80 14.24
N HIS A 145 7.47 -7.35 15.15
CA HIS A 145 7.73 -5.92 15.32
C HIS A 145 8.41 -5.24 14.12
N LEU A 146 8.91 -6.03 13.16
CA LEU A 146 9.48 -5.55 11.90
C LEU A 146 8.44 -5.51 10.78
N LEU A 147 7.22 -6.05 11.00
CA LEU A 147 6.16 -5.95 10.00
C LEU A 147 5.79 -4.49 9.79
N GLY A 148 5.84 -4.06 8.55
CA GLY A 148 5.37 -2.76 8.10
C GLY A 148 3.85 -2.65 8.24
N GLY A 149 3.36 -1.41 8.33
CA GLY A 149 1.93 -1.12 8.27
C GLY A 149 1.37 -1.36 6.87
N GLU A 150 0.07 -1.60 6.79
CA GLU A 150 -0.64 -1.58 5.52
C GLU A 150 -0.64 -0.18 4.92
N GLN A 151 -0.42 -0.09 3.61
CA GLN A 151 -0.52 1.13 2.82
C GLN A 151 -1.62 0.96 1.79
N SER A 152 -2.44 2.00 1.63
CA SER A 152 -3.53 2.02 0.67
C SER A 152 -3.39 3.22 -0.24
N ILE A 153 -3.76 3.04 -1.52
CA ILE A 153 -3.76 4.09 -2.51
C ILE A 153 -4.95 3.92 -3.45
N THR A 154 -5.65 5.03 -3.71
CA THR A 154 -6.76 5.05 -4.67
C THR A 154 -6.28 5.68 -5.96
N VAL A 155 -6.40 4.94 -7.05
CA VAL A 155 -5.93 5.33 -8.36
C VAL A 155 -6.94 4.96 -9.44
N PRO A 156 -6.87 5.58 -10.62
CA PRO A 156 -7.58 5.12 -11.81
C PRO A 156 -7.36 3.62 -12.08
N SER A 157 -8.43 2.90 -12.44
CA SER A 157 -8.37 1.45 -12.70
C SER A 157 -7.45 1.04 -13.85
N VAL A 158 -7.09 1.98 -14.71
CA VAL A 158 -6.17 1.78 -15.84
C VAL A 158 -4.70 1.95 -15.48
N TYR A 159 -4.40 2.43 -14.27
CA TYR A 159 -3.03 2.58 -13.79
C TYR A 159 -2.53 1.30 -13.12
N THR A 160 -1.23 1.11 -13.18
CA THR A 160 -0.58 -0.01 -12.49
C THR A 160 0.00 0.46 -11.17
N VAL A 161 -0.38 -0.18 -10.07
CA VAL A 161 0.22 0.06 -8.76
C VAL A 161 1.27 -0.99 -8.49
N CYS A 162 2.42 -0.55 -8.00
CA CYS A 162 3.50 -1.44 -7.57
C CYS A 162 3.78 -1.23 -6.08
N ALA A 163 3.98 -2.32 -5.34
CA ALA A 163 4.50 -2.31 -3.98
C ALA A 163 5.95 -2.79 -3.99
N ASN A 164 6.87 -1.97 -3.53
CA ASN A 164 8.31 -2.24 -3.53
C ASN A 164 8.84 -2.73 -4.90
N GLY A 165 8.29 -2.18 -6.00
CA GLY A 165 8.64 -2.53 -7.37
C GLY A 165 7.93 -3.75 -7.94
N THR A 166 7.10 -4.45 -7.18
CA THR A 166 6.26 -5.57 -7.64
C THR A 166 4.88 -5.08 -8.00
N ALA A 167 4.43 -5.32 -9.23
CA ALA A 167 3.09 -4.93 -9.68
C ALA A 167 2.01 -5.71 -8.92
N LEU A 168 1.04 -4.98 -8.38
CA LEU A 168 -0.10 -5.54 -7.67
C LEU A 168 -1.15 -6.02 -8.67
N ASP A 169 -1.67 -7.21 -8.44
CA ASP A 169 -2.79 -7.75 -9.20
C ASP A 169 -4.14 -7.44 -8.54
N GLY A 170 -5.23 -7.93 -9.13
CA GLY A 170 -6.58 -7.68 -8.64
C GLY A 170 -6.87 -8.21 -7.22
N SER A 171 -6.04 -9.09 -6.66
CA SER A 171 -6.23 -9.60 -5.29
C SER A 171 -5.94 -8.56 -4.21
N TYR A 172 -5.19 -7.49 -4.57
CA TYR A 172 -4.88 -6.37 -3.69
C TYR A 172 -5.91 -5.24 -3.76
N ILE A 173 -6.93 -5.35 -4.62
CA ILE A 173 -8.01 -4.37 -4.72
C ILE A 173 -8.97 -4.58 -3.56
N THR A 174 -9.07 -3.58 -2.69
CA THR A 174 -10.01 -3.57 -1.55
C THR A 174 -11.31 -2.84 -1.86
N GLU A 175 -11.30 -1.91 -2.82
CA GLU A 175 -12.46 -1.19 -3.28
C GLU A 175 -12.36 -0.92 -4.79
N SER A 176 -13.47 -1.03 -5.52
CA SER A 176 -13.50 -0.82 -6.98
C SER A 176 -14.79 -0.14 -7.42
N GLY A 177 -14.81 0.39 -8.65
CA GLY A 177 -15.97 1.06 -9.20
C GLY A 177 -16.25 2.41 -8.54
N ILE A 178 -15.24 3.05 -7.94
CA ILE A 178 -15.36 4.38 -7.34
C ILE A 178 -15.43 5.40 -8.48
N PRO A 179 -16.52 6.18 -8.62
CA PRO A 179 -16.63 7.21 -9.64
C PRO A 179 -15.59 8.32 -9.47
N TYR A 180 -15.17 8.94 -10.55
CA TYR A 180 -14.50 10.23 -10.48
C TYR A 180 -15.53 11.30 -10.15
N ASP A 181 -15.26 12.14 -9.17
CA ASP A 181 -16.15 13.24 -8.81
C ASP A 181 -16.50 14.10 -10.02
N ALA A 182 -15.53 14.35 -10.89
CA ALA A 182 -15.74 15.16 -12.10
C ALA A 182 -16.68 14.53 -13.13
N LEU A 183 -16.85 13.21 -13.11
CA LEU A 183 -17.63 12.42 -14.07
C LEU A 183 -18.79 11.67 -13.41
N GLU A 184 -19.00 11.83 -12.10
CA GLU A 184 -19.97 11.05 -11.30
C GLU A 184 -21.35 10.97 -11.98
N GLU A 185 -21.84 12.07 -12.53
CA GLU A 185 -23.14 12.18 -13.18
C GLU A 185 -23.29 11.44 -14.52
N PHE A 186 -22.18 10.93 -15.06
CA PHE A 186 -22.17 10.25 -16.37
C PHE A 186 -22.01 8.72 -16.25
N TYR A 187 -21.73 8.19 -15.04
CA TYR A 187 -21.47 6.76 -14.86
C TYR A 187 -22.70 5.86 -15.10
N ASP A 188 -23.91 6.40 -14.92
CA ASP A 188 -25.14 5.63 -15.18
C ASP A 188 -25.36 5.40 -16.68
N ASP A 189 -24.82 6.28 -17.53
CA ASP A 189 -25.10 6.30 -18.96
C ASP A 189 -23.92 5.82 -19.81
N TYR A 190 -22.68 5.81 -19.26
CA TYR A 190 -21.45 5.51 -19.99
C TYR A 190 -20.54 4.56 -19.23
N ASP A 191 -19.85 3.69 -19.98
CA ASP A 191 -18.80 2.81 -19.44
C ASP A 191 -17.50 3.63 -19.29
N LEU A 192 -17.39 4.30 -18.16
CA LEU A 192 -16.25 5.15 -17.83
C LEU A 192 -15.24 4.41 -16.95
N PRO A 193 -13.93 4.67 -17.12
CA PRO A 193 -12.93 4.16 -16.21
C PRO A 193 -13.22 4.63 -14.78
N SER A 194 -13.19 3.72 -13.83
CA SER A 194 -13.42 4.02 -12.41
C SER A 194 -12.10 4.06 -11.63
N MET A 195 -12.16 4.57 -10.40
CA MET A 195 -11.08 4.46 -9.44
C MET A 195 -11.13 3.11 -8.75
N VAL A 196 -9.97 2.65 -8.32
CA VAL A 196 -9.79 1.44 -7.50
C VAL A 196 -8.83 1.74 -6.36
N THR A 197 -9.08 1.15 -5.20
CA THR A 197 -8.19 1.24 -4.04
C THR A 197 -7.40 -0.05 -3.91
N TYR A 198 -6.08 0.05 -3.98
CA TYR A 198 -5.15 -1.03 -3.67
C TYR A 198 -4.69 -0.91 -2.22
N THR A 199 -4.55 -2.05 -1.56
CA THR A 199 -3.97 -2.13 -0.22
C THR A 199 -2.90 -3.22 -0.22
N ALA A 200 -1.68 -2.85 0.21
CA ALA A 200 -0.55 -3.76 0.36
C ALA A 200 0.05 -3.66 1.76
N GLY A 201 0.53 -4.79 2.29
CA GLY A 201 1.10 -4.88 3.62
C GLY A 201 1.65 -6.27 3.90
N HIS A 202 1.79 -6.63 5.17
CA HIS A 202 2.25 -7.95 5.61
C HIS A 202 3.64 -8.33 5.07
N ILE A 203 4.55 -7.35 5.03
CA ILE A 203 5.96 -7.54 4.69
C ILE A 203 6.84 -7.02 5.84
N LEU A 204 8.08 -7.48 5.92
CA LEU A 204 9.07 -6.90 6.83
C LEU A 204 9.64 -5.62 6.23
N GLY A 205 9.67 -4.55 7.03
CA GLY A 205 10.06 -3.21 6.57
C GLY A 205 8.88 -2.40 6.05
N ASP A 206 9.17 -1.26 5.44
CA ASP A 206 8.15 -0.34 4.94
C ASP A 206 7.62 -0.77 3.57
N VAL A 207 6.33 -0.53 3.35
CA VAL A 207 5.69 -0.67 2.03
C VAL A 207 5.81 0.66 1.31
N GLU A 208 6.44 0.67 0.13
CA GLU A 208 6.48 1.82 -0.76
C GLU A 208 5.58 1.55 -1.98
N LEU A 209 4.49 2.31 -2.08
CA LEU A 209 3.59 2.24 -3.22
C LEU A 209 4.04 3.22 -4.29
N THR A 210 4.13 2.74 -5.52
CA THR A 210 4.42 3.54 -6.71
C THR A 210 3.34 3.30 -7.76
N VAL A 211 3.04 4.31 -8.58
CA VAL A 211 2.00 4.23 -9.59
C VAL A 211 2.61 4.50 -10.96
N LEU A 212 2.25 3.68 -11.92
CA LEU A 212 2.65 3.82 -13.31
C LEU A 212 1.41 4.15 -14.15
N ASP A 213 1.58 5.04 -15.13
CA ASP A 213 0.56 5.32 -16.14
C ASP A 213 0.39 4.15 -17.14
N GLN A 214 -0.47 4.31 -18.13
CA GLN A 214 -0.72 3.31 -19.17
C GLN A 214 0.52 3.02 -20.03
N GLU A 215 1.42 3.98 -20.17
CA GLU A 215 2.68 3.86 -20.90
C GLU A 215 3.81 3.28 -20.07
N GLY A 216 3.59 3.07 -18.75
CA GLY A 216 4.58 2.55 -17.80
C GLY A 216 5.50 3.62 -17.20
N ASN A 217 5.16 4.90 -17.32
CA ASN A 217 5.92 5.98 -16.69
C ASN A 217 5.50 6.17 -15.22
N LEU A 218 6.47 6.49 -14.37
CA LEU A 218 6.20 6.76 -12.96
C LEU A 218 5.43 8.08 -12.78
N ILE A 219 4.31 8.01 -12.09
CA ILE A 219 3.55 9.18 -11.67
C ILE A 219 4.10 9.65 -10.31
N SER A 220 4.81 10.77 -10.31
CA SER A 220 5.50 11.29 -9.12
C SER A 220 4.63 12.18 -8.24
N ASP A 221 3.50 12.66 -8.73
CA ASP A 221 2.58 13.57 -8.03
C ASP A 221 1.14 13.07 -8.17
N LEU A 222 0.74 12.19 -7.24
CA LEU A 222 -0.59 11.58 -7.22
C LEU A 222 -1.67 12.52 -6.68
N GLU A 223 -1.30 13.50 -5.85
CA GLU A 223 -2.26 14.46 -5.29
C GLU A 223 -2.76 15.45 -6.36
N ASN A 224 -1.95 15.70 -7.38
CA ASN A 224 -2.27 16.56 -8.51
C ASN A 224 -2.50 15.77 -9.82
N ALA A 225 -2.42 14.45 -9.79
CA ALA A 225 -2.80 13.64 -10.94
C ALA A 225 -4.29 13.86 -11.20
N ASP A 226 -4.59 14.58 -12.29
CA ASP A 226 -5.98 14.77 -12.73
C ASP A 226 -6.61 13.40 -13.00
N PRO A 227 -7.59 12.94 -12.21
CA PRO A 227 -8.19 11.63 -12.40
C PRO A 227 -8.81 11.46 -13.78
N SER A 228 -9.21 12.55 -14.41
CA SER A 228 -9.71 12.54 -15.78
C SER A 228 -8.60 12.40 -16.84
N ALA A 229 -7.30 12.39 -16.42
CA ALA A 229 -6.17 12.09 -17.33
C ALA A 229 -6.20 10.65 -17.87
N VAL A 230 -7.09 9.82 -17.34
CA VAL A 230 -7.35 8.44 -17.80
C VAL A 230 -8.19 8.38 -19.07
N LEU A 231 -8.91 9.47 -19.38
CA LEU A 231 -9.65 9.55 -20.61
C LEU A 231 -8.67 9.85 -21.76
N ASP A 232 -8.86 9.21 -22.88
CA ASP A 232 -8.04 9.42 -24.06
C ASP A 232 -7.97 10.91 -24.42
N ASN A 233 -6.77 11.39 -24.70
CA ASN A 233 -6.60 12.74 -25.22
C ASN A 233 -7.18 12.83 -26.63
N CYS A 234 -7.86 13.94 -26.92
CA CYS A 234 -8.29 14.24 -28.27
C CYS A 234 -7.06 14.53 -29.17
N THR A 235 -7.14 14.15 -30.41
CA THR A 235 -6.16 14.58 -31.40
C THR A 235 -6.31 16.09 -31.68
N ALA A 236 -5.27 16.75 -32.20
CA ALA A 236 -5.33 18.18 -32.49
C ALA A 236 -6.46 18.54 -33.48
N GLU A 237 -6.83 17.63 -34.37
CA GLU A 237 -7.93 17.79 -35.33
C GLU A 237 -9.29 17.69 -34.60
N GLU A 238 -9.43 16.75 -33.68
CA GLU A 238 -10.63 16.64 -32.83
C GLU A 238 -10.77 17.85 -31.92
N GLU A 239 -9.69 18.29 -31.26
CA GLU A 239 -9.71 19.48 -30.41
C GLU A 239 -10.17 20.71 -31.18
N GLN A 240 -9.65 20.93 -32.37
CA GLN A 240 -10.08 22.07 -33.23
C GLN A 240 -11.56 21.97 -33.55
N ARG A 241 -12.05 20.79 -33.91
CA ARG A 241 -13.47 20.55 -34.23
C ARG A 241 -14.37 20.76 -33.01
N LEU A 242 -13.97 20.23 -31.87
CA LEU A 242 -14.70 20.35 -30.61
C LEU A 242 -14.75 21.82 -30.15
N ASN A 243 -13.65 22.55 -30.20
CA ASN A 243 -13.60 23.96 -29.81
C ASN A 243 -14.53 24.83 -30.68
N GLN A 244 -14.54 24.63 -32.00
CA GLN A 244 -15.47 25.32 -32.89
C GLN A 244 -16.94 24.99 -32.57
N PHE A 245 -17.22 23.72 -32.29
CA PHE A 245 -18.55 23.28 -31.89
C PHE A 245 -18.99 23.93 -30.59
N LEU A 246 -18.12 23.90 -29.53
CA LEU A 246 -18.40 24.49 -28.25
C LEU A 246 -18.67 25.99 -28.28
N GLU A 247 -17.86 26.75 -29.05
CA GLU A 247 -18.12 28.18 -29.24
C GLU A 247 -19.50 28.43 -29.86
N GLY A 248 -19.82 27.70 -30.92
CA GLY A 248 -21.11 27.82 -31.61
C GLY A 248 -22.29 27.43 -30.74
N PHE A 249 -22.14 26.31 -29.96
CA PHE A 249 -23.14 25.84 -29.03
C PHE A 249 -23.35 26.87 -27.92
N LEU A 250 -22.29 27.33 -27.23
CA LEU A 250 -22.39 28.25 -26.12
C LEU A 250 -22.97 29.62 -26.55
N VAL A 251 -22.59 30.14 -27.70
CA VAL A 251 -23.23 31.33 -28.27
C VAL A 251 -24.74 31.12 -28.42
N SER A 252 -25.15 29.96 -28.95
CA SER A 252 -26.57 29.66 -29.20
C SER A 252 -27.31 29.42 -27.88
N TYR A 253 -26.66 28.77 -26.91
CA TYR A 253 -27.18 28.49 -25.57
C TYR A 253 -27.38 29.79 -24.78
N VAL A 254 -26.39 30.68 -24.72
CA VAL A 254 -26.47 31.98 -24.05
C VAL A 254 -27.56 32.85 -24.68
N ARG A 255 -27.68 32.86 -26.01
CA ARG A 255 -28.77 33.55 -26.68
C ARG A 255 -30.13 32.99 -26.35
N PHE A 256 -30.26 31.67 -26.19
CA PHE A 256 -31.49 31.02 -25.78
C PHE A 256 -31.83 31.39 -24.34
N THR A 257 -30.94 31.22 -23.37
CA THR A 257 -31.18 31.49 -21.98
C THR A 257 -31.37 32.98 -21.65
N GLY A 258 -30.72 33.85 -22.38
CA GLY A 258 -30.85 35.32 -22.25
C GLY A 258 -31.98 35.93 -23.07
N SER A 259 -32.80 35.14 -23.74
CA SER A 259 -33.91 35.68 -24.53
C SER A 259 -35.26 35.63 -23.81
N SER A 260 -36.21 36.40 -24.33
CA SER A 260 -37.56 36.45 -23.81
C SER A 260 -38.59 36.31 -24.94
N ASN A 261 -39.79 35.87 -24.60
CA ASN A 261 -40.93 35.78 -25.52
C ASN A 261 -40.65 34.99 -26.81
N GLN A 262 -41.09 35.56 -27.95
CA GLN A 262 -40.90 34.91 -29.26
C GLN A 262 -39.44 34.67 -29.65
N ALA A 263 -38.50 35.47 -29.16
CA ALA A 263 -37.08 35.29 -29.40
C ALA A 263 -36.56 34.01 -28.76
N ALA A 264 -37.06 33.63 -27.57
CA ALA A 264 -36.70 32.40 -26.91
C ALA A 264 -37.04 31.14 -27.72
N SER A 265 -38.27 31.10 -28.28
CA SER A 265 -38.71 29.99 -29.13
C SER A 265 -37.85 29.86 -30.40
N LEU A 266 -37.52 31.00 -31.05
CA LEU A 266 -36.67 31.00 -32.23
C LEU A 266 -35.22 30.54 -31.92
N ASN A 267 -34.68 31.06 -30.80
CA ASN A 267 -33.33 30.69 -30.36
C ASN A 267 -33.26 29.22 -29.91
N TYR A 268 -34.30 28.70 -29.25
CA TYR A 268 -34.42 27.30 -28.95
C TYR A 268 -34.46 26.43 -30.21
N ALA A 269 -35.26 26.82 -31.21
CA ALA A 269 -35.33 26.09 -32.49
C ALA A 269 -33.95 25.99 -33.17
N LYS A 270 -33.15 27.07 -33.13
CA LYS A 270 -31.78 27.09 -33.66
C LYS A 270 -30.84 26.22 -32.83
N LEU A 271 -30.93 26.29 -31.50
CA LEU A 271 -30.13 25.49 -30.60
C LEU A 271 -30.43 23.99 -30.80
N ARG A 272 -31.73 23.62 -30.82
CA ARG A 272 -32.19 22.25 -31.05
C ARG A 272 -31.70 21.70 -32.39
N SER A 273 -31.94 22.44 -33.49
CA SER A 273 -31.56 21.94 -34.83
C SER A 273 -30.06 21.90 -35.07
N GLY A 274 -29.29 22.82 -34.48
CA GLY A 274 -27.84 22.92 -34.70
C GLY A 274 -27.00 22.06 -33.77
N TYR A 275 -27.45 21.87 -32.52
CA TYR A 275 -26.56 21.37 -31.48
C TYR A 275 -27.12 20.25 -30.61
N LEU A 276 -28.42 20.02 -30.50
CA LEU A 276 -28.99 18.99 -29.65
C LEU A 276 -29.41 17.76 -30.45
N ILE A 277 -29.42 16.61 -29.80
CA ILE A 277 -30.04 15.41 -30.34
C ILE A 277 -31.58 15.65 -30.36
N PRO A 278 -32.25 15.48 -31.49
CA PRO A 278 -33.70 15.62 -31.57
C PRO A 278 -34.41 14.69 -30.61
N ASP A 279 -35.36 15.24 -29.83
CA ASP A 279 -36.21 14.52 -28.88
C ASP A 279 -35.47 13.84 -27.70
N SER A 280 -34.19 14.17 -27.50
CA SER A 280 -33.44 13.79 -26.32
C SER A 280 -34.06 14.36 -25.04
N ASP A 281 -33.70 13.81 -23.86
CA ASP A 281 -34.17 14.35 -22.60
C ASP A 281 -33.61 15.75 -22.32
N LEU A 282 -32.39 16.04 -22.77
CA LEU A 282 -31.86 17.39 -22.75
C LEU A 282 -32.70 18.36 -23.57
N ALA A 283 -33.04 18.00 -24.84
CA ALA A 283 -33.88 18.82 -25.66
C ALA A 283 -35.26 19.06 -25.03
N LYS A 284 -35.89 18.03 -24.43
CA LYS A 284 -37.17 18.17 -23.72
C LYS A 284 -37.05 19.07 -22.49
N ARG A 285 -35.99 18.90 -21.69
CA ARG A 285 -35.74 19.78 -20.50
C ARG A 285 -35.61 21.24 -20.93
N LEU A 286 -34.84 21.54 -21.97
CA LEU A 286 -34.67 22.90 -22.48
C LEU A 286 -35.95 23.46 -23.13
N ALA A 287 -36.77 22.61 -23.74
CA ALA A 287 -38.10 23.01 -24.22
C ALA A 287 -39.03 23.45 -23.07
N THR A 288 -39.02 22.72 -21.96
CA THR A 288 -39.81 23.08 -20.75
C THR A 288 -39.35 24.40 -20.16
N ALA A 289 -38.07 24.76 -20.27
CA ALA A 289 -37.57 26.05 -19.81
C ALA A 289 -38.11 27.25 -20.59
N LEU A 290 -38.66 27.06 -21.82
CA LEU A 290 -39.29 28.13 -22.59
C LEU A 290 -40.45 28.81 -21.86
N ASP A 291 -41.23 28.04 -21.11
CA ASP A 291 -42.36 28.58 -20.34
C ASP A 291 -41.91 29.60 -19.29
N GLY A 292 -40.78 29.35 -18.63
CA GLY A 292 -40.14 30.28 -17.68
C GLY A 292 -39.58 31.51 -18.37
N LEU A 293 -38.93 31.35 -19.51
CA LEU A 293 -38.32 32.44 -20.29
C LEU A 293 -39.36 33.37 -20.95
N ALA A 294 -40.61 32.90 -21.15
CA ALA A 294 -41.68 33.73 -21.66
C ALA A 294 -42.00 34.95 -20.78
N PHE A 295 -41.67 34.88 -19.48
CA PHE A 295 -41.86 35.93 -18.51
C PHE A 295 -40.58 36.67 -18.12
N ALA A 296 -39.44 36.22 -18.61
CA ALA A 296 -38.15 36.85 -18.29
C ALA A 296 -37.94 38.14 -19.05
N GLN A 297 -37.27 39.10 -18.44
CA GLN A 297 -36.82 40.32 -19.14
C GLN A 297 -35.44 40.05 -19.72
N SER A 298 -35.34 40.08 -21.07
CA SER A 298 -34.07 40.01 -21.76
C SER A 298 -33.40 41.36 -21.80
N TYR A 299 -32.13 41.39 -21.50
CA TYR A 299 -31.28 42.56 -21.58
C TYR A 299 -30.15 42.40 -22.65
N GLY A 300 -30.18 41.31 -23.42
CA GLY A 300 -29.19 41.05 -24.47
C GLY A 300 -27.91 40.42 -23.87
N ASP A 301 -28.04 39.19 -23.44
CA ASP A 301 -26.88 38.44 -22.94
C ASP A 301 -25.89 38.15 -24.09
N LYS A 302 -24.62 38.31 -23.78
CA LYS A 302 -23.51 38.10 -24.69
C LYS A 302 -22.47 37.16 -24.08
N LEU A 303 -22.10 36.14 -24.83
CA LEU A 303 -20.91 35.34 -24.52
C LEU A 303 -19.67 36.19 -24.71
N ASP A 304 -18.88 36.38 -23.66
CA ASP A 304 -17.62 37.16 -23.72
C ASP A 304 -16.40 36.24 -23.97
N GLU A 305 -16.33 35.11 -23.26
CA GLU A 305 -15.17 34.24 -23.27
C GLU A 305 -15.59 32.78 -23.01
N VAL A 306 -14.85 31.85 -23.59
CA VAL A 306 -14.94 30.41 -23.34
C VAL A 306 -13.55 29.92 -22.95
N ILE A 307 -13.42 29.30 -21.80
CA ILE A 307 -12.22 28.68 -21.29
C ILE A 307 -12.48 27.18 -21.25
N VAL A 308 -11.79 26.43 -22.07
CA VAL A 308 -11.88 24.98 -22.12
C VAL A 308 -10.85 24.41 -21.15
N HIS A 309 -11.30 23.72 -20.10
CA HIS A 309 -10.44 23.09 -19.11
C HIS A 309 -10.01 21.71 -19.59
N ARG A 310 -10.95 21.00 -20.22
CA ARG A 310 -10.69 19.65 -20.69
C ARG A 310 -11.52 19.28 -21.89
N LEU A 311 -10.86 18.56 -22.82
CA LEU A 311 -11.45 17.81 -23.90
C LEU A 311 -10.89 16.40 -23.87
N SER A 312 -11.75 15.40 -23.78
CA SER A 312 -11.34 14.00 -23.73
C SER A 312 -12.24 13.16 -24.62
N ARG A 313 -11.66 12.16 -25.26
CA ARG A 313 -12.40 11.16 -25.97
C ARG A 313 -12.79 10.05 -25.00
N ILE A 314 -14.07 9.69 -24.97
CA ILE A 314 -14.58 8.56 -24.17
C ILE A 314 -14.48 7.27 -25.00
N ASP A 315 -14.99 7.34 -26.25
CA ASP A 315 -14.96 6.28 -27.23
C ASP A 315 -14.96 6.87 -28.64
N ASP A 316 -15.25 6.07 -29.67
CA ASP A 316 -15.24 6.52 -31.09
C ASP A 316 -16.28 7.59 -31.38
N ASP A 317 -17.39 7.64 -30.63
CA ASP A 317 -18.52 8.53 -30.88
C ASP A 317 -18.77 9.56 -29.77
N HIS A 318 -18.15 9.41 -28.57
CA HIS A 318 -18.43 10.27 -27.42
C HIS A 318 -17.21 11.03 -26.93
N TYR A 319 -17.45 12.30 -26.56
CA TYR A 319 -16.43 13.22 -26.04
C TYR A 319 -16.94 13.92 -24.78
N PHE A 320 -16.07 13.97 -23.76
CA PHE A 320 -16.30 14.76 -22.55
C PHE A 320 -15.65 16.13 -22.69
N CYS A 321 -16.39 17.18 -22.26
CA CYS A 321 -15.91 18.56 -22.28
C CYS A 321 -16.22 19.23 -20.95
N ASP A 322 -15.19 19.86 -20.35
CA ASP A 322 -15.34 20.71 -19.17
C ASP A 322 -14.95 22.14 -19.54
N VAL A 323 -15.90 23.08 -19.37
CA VAL A 323 -15.73 24.45 -19.85
C VAL A 323 -16.22 25.46 -18.82
N THR A 324 -15.53 26.58 -18.72
CA THR A 324 -16.00 27.82 -18.11
C THR A 324 -16.34 28.82 -19.18
N TYR A 325 -17.48 29.48 -19.05
CA TYR A 325 -17.85 30.55 -19.96
C TYR A 325 -18.34 31.79 -19.23
N LEU A 326 -17.97 32.96 -19.75
CA LEU A 326 -18.28 34.25 -19.19
C LEU A 326 -19.40 34.91 -20.01
N VAL A 327 -20.43 35.37 -19.31
CA VAL A 327 -21.61 36.00 -19.92
C VAL A 327 -21.76 37.41 -19.40
N SER A 328 -21.86 38.39 -20.26
CA SER A 328 -22.25 39.75 -19.96
C SER A 328 -23.74 39.94 -20.17
N THR A 329 -24.43 40.33 -19.10
CA THR A 329 -25.84 40.75 -19.14
C THR A 329 -25.93 42.25 -18.96
N TYR A 330 -26.68 42.93 -19.83
CA TYR A 330 -26.85 44.37 -19.80
C TYR A 330 -28.24 44.73 -19.22
N GLY A 331 -28.26 45.26 -18.01
CA GLY A 331 -29.45 45.64 -17.29
C GLY A 331 -29.58 47.17 -17.09
N LYS A 332 -30.64 47.62 -16.44
CA LYS A 332 -30.83 49.04 -16.08
C LYS A 332 -29.71 49.57 -15.16
N ALA A 333 -29.08 48.70 -14.41
CA ALA A 333 -27.99 49.05 -13.49
C ALA A 333 -26.61 49.00 -14.14
N GLY A 334 -26.51 48.68 -15.43
CA GLY A 334 -25.25 48.56 -16.16
C GLY A 334 -24.93 47.11 -16.59
N LYS A 335 -23.67 46.88 -16.97
CA LYS A 335 -23.13 45.56 -17.35
C LYS A 335 -22.83 44.73 -16.12
N VAL A 336 -23.34 43.51 -16.05
CA VAL A 336 -22.99 42.49 -15.07
C VAL A 336 -22.35 41.32 -15.81
N GLN A 337 -21.22 40.83 -15.33
CA GLN A 337 -20.57 39.66 -15.86
C GLN A 337 -20.70 38.51 -14.91
N THR A 338 -21.08 37.33 -15.39
CA THR A 338 -21.20 36.07 -14.64
C THR A 338 -20.33 35.01 -15.24
N THR A 339 -19.67 34.26 -14.37
CA THR A 339 -18.91 33.06 -14.71
C THR A 339 -19.82 31.86 -14.53
N ASN A 340 -19.80 30.95 -15.48
CA ASN A 340 -20.57 29.71 -15.45
C ASN A 340 -19.67 28.54 -15.82
N ASN A 341 -19.78 27.45 -15.08
CA ASN A 341 -19.08 26.19 -15.35
C ASN A 341 -20.06 25.18 -15.92
N MET A 342 -19.61 24.38 -16.87
CA MET A 342 -20.45 23.41 -17.55
C MET A 342 -19.64 22.19 -17.98
N LYS A 343 -20.16 21.02 -17.64
CA LYS A 343 -19.72 19.75 -18.17
C LYS A 343 -20.67 19.29 -19.27
N LEU A 344 -20.13 18.76 -20.33
CA LEU A 344 -20.86 18.34 -21.52
C LEU A 344 -20.43 16.95 -21.95
N MET A 345 -21.39 16.10 -22.26
CA MET A 345 -21.15 14.91 -23.06
C MET A 345 -21.64 15.20 -24.48
N LEU A 346 -20.71 15.07 -25.42
CA LEU A 346 -20.96 15.27 -26.85
C LEU A 346 -20.94 13.91 -27.53
N THR A 347 -21.81 13.74 -28.55
CA THR A 347 -21.83 12.51 -29.36
C THR A 347 -21.84 12.84 -30.86
N ILE A 348 -21.36 11.89 -31.67
CA ILE A 348 -21.51 11.92 -33.11
C ILE A 348 -22.87 11.31 -33.49
N TRP A 349 -23.88 12.14 -33.61
CA TRP A 349 -25.23 11.77 -34.06
C TRP A 349 -25.43 12.01 -35.52
N GLU A 350 -25.74 10.96 -36.31
CA GLU A 350 -25.91 11.01 -37.77
C GLU A 350 -24.74 11.73 -38.49
N GLY A 351 -23.49 11.45 -38.02
CA GLY A 351 -22.27 12.02 -38.59
C GLY A 351 -22.00 13.49 -38.23
N THR A 352 -22.75 14.05 -37.25
CA THR A 352 -22.53 15.43 -36.77
C THR A 352 -22.43 15.45 -35.25
N LEU A 353 -21.55 16.32 -34.69
CA LEU A 353 -21.46 16.54 -33.25
C LEU A 353 -22.77 17.10 -32.71
N ARG A 354 -23.21 16.56 -31.58
CA ARG A 354 -24.38 16.97 -30.83
C ARG A 354 -24.08 16.96 -29.32
N VAL A 355 -24.79 17.79 -28.59
CA VAL A 355 -24.81 17.71 -27.09
C VAL A 355 -25.83 16.66 -26.70
N GLU A 356 -25.38 15.64 -26.02
CA GLU A 356 -26.20 14.56 -25.51
C GLU A 356 -26.68 14.86 -24.09
N SER A 357 -25.75 15.23 -23.22
CA SER A 357 -26.06 15.67 -21.87
C SER A 357 -25.24 16.90 -21.46
N MET A 358 -25.74 17.63 -20.49
CA MET A 358 -25.03 18.77 -19.91
C MET A 358 -25.42 18.97 -18.45
N THR A 359 -24.44 19.35 -17.63
CA THR A 359 -24.61 19.76 -16.25
C THR A 359 -23.90 21.08 -15.99
N ARG A 360 -24.52 21.93 -15.16
CA ARG A 360 -23.92 23.18 -14.66
C ARG A 360 -23.58 23.00 -13.19
N TYR A 361 -22.39 23.42 -12.79
CA TYR A 361 -21.87 23.25 -11.44
C TYR A 361 -21.21 24.52 -10.89
#